data_864310e442e9732219a3391a7e972f4c
#
_entry.id   864310e442e9732219a3391a7e972f4c
#
_cell.length_a   1.000
_cell.length_b   1.000
_cell.length_c   1.000
_cell.angle_alpha   90.00
_cell.angle_beta   90.00
_cell.angle_gamma   90.00
#
_symmetry.space_group_name_H-M   'P 1'
#
loop_
_entity.id
_entity.type
_entity.pdbx_description
1 polymer ?
#
loop_
_entity_poly.entity_id
_entity_poly.type
_entity_poly.pdbx_seq_one_letter_code
_entity_poly.pdbx_strand_id
1 'polypeptide(L)'
;MNVLLVGGSGHVGTMTLPYMKSHHNFRVLDLNPPKDTSVDYIQGSVTDPDIVQEALQGMDTFVYMVMLQPTSDRSSVADFSDILANYEVNAKGLHVVLHAAKEAGIRHAVYTSTFTVHERTRNNFPYEDVVPRDNPGVYGLTKGFGEQVCEYFAREHGMSLIALRITGPSTREQWLERYNQPKESSVHIWWTDEQDLATAYLAAISVEHEGFDAFFIAGDHEQKEINLSKAKRLLGWEPLTHTRV
;
A
#
# COMPACT_ATOMS: atom_id res chain seq x y z
N MET A 1 14.66 2.82 12.66
CA MET A 1 14.34 1.40 12.41
C MET A 1 14.92 0.96 11.08
N ASN A 2 15.16 -0.32 10.92
CA ASN A 2 15.48 -0.95 9.64
C ASN A 2 14.17 -1.44 9.01
N VAL A 3 13.84 -0.97 7.83
CA VAL A 3 12.54 -1.21 7.17
C VAL A 3 12.76 -1.89 5.82
N LEU A 4 12.16 -3.04 5.59
CA LEU A 4 12.16 -3.67 4.27
C LEU A 4 11.00 -3.14 3.42
N LEU A 5 11.31 -2.61 2.24
CA LEU A 5 10.32 -2.28 1.21
C LEU A 5 10.23 -3.45 0.23
N VAL A 6 9.20 -4.24 0.37
CA VAL A 6 8.91 -5.36 -0.53
C VAL A 6 8.17 -4.83 -1.75
N GLY A 7 8.80 -4.87 -2.93
CA GLY A 7 8.31 -4.19 -4.14
C GLY A 7 8.67 -2.70 -4.20
N GLY A 8 9.73 -2.29 -3.49
CA GLY A 8 10.11 -0.88 -3.36
C GLY A 8 10.66 -0.21 -4.63
N SER A 9 11.01 -0.97 -5.67
CA SER A 9 11.39 -0.44 -6.99
C SER A 9 10.20 -0.12 -7.90
N GLY A 10 8.99 -0.50 -7.47
CA GLY A 10 7.76 -0.21 -8.20
C GLY A 10 7.37 1.28 -8.17
N HIS A 11 6.23 1.60 -8.79
CA HIS A 11 5.75 2.97 -8.93
C HIS A 11 5.63 3.71 -7.58
N VAL A 12 4.96 3.12 -6.60
CA VAL A 12 4.74 3.73 -5.28
C VAL A 12 6.05 3.87 -4.51
N GLY A 13 6.88 2.81 -4.44
CA GLY A 13 8.15 2.84 -3.74
C GLY A 13 9.11 3.88 -4.34
N THR A 14 9.20 3.95 -5.67
CA THR A 14 10.07 4.94 -6.36
C THR A 14 9.67 6.38 -6.03
N MET A 15 8.38 6.69 -5.93
CA MET A 15 7.94 8.07 -5.66
C MET A 15 8.02 8.44 -4.16
N THR A 16 7.82 7.48 -3.25
CA THR A 16 7.75 7.78 -1.81
C THR A 16 9.10 7.68 -1.09
N LEU A 17 9.98 6.78 -1.52
CA LEU A 17 11.29 6.55 -0.88
C LEU A 17 12.14 7.81 -0.71
N PRO A 18 12.22 8.76 -1.67
CA PRO A 18 12.97 9.99 -1.49
C PRO A 18 12.57 10.81 -0.26
N TYR A 19 11.27 10.76 0.11
CA TYR A 19 10.73 11.48 1.27
C TYR A 19 10.84 10.68 2.57
N MET A 20 11.00 9.36 2.49
CA MET A 20 11.07 8.49 3.67
C MET A 20 12.49 8.23 4.16
N LYS A 21 13.48 8.19 3.27
CA LYS A 21 14.84 7.71 3.55
C LYS A 21 15.64 8.47 4.61
N SER A 22 15.21 9.68 4.98
CA SER A 22 15.82 10.44 6.08
C SER A 22 15.28 10.02 7.46
N HIS A 23 14.23 9.23 7.53
CA HIS A 23 13.56 8.83 8.78
C HIS A 23 13.96 7.44 9.27
N HIS A 24 14.25 6.52 8.35
CA HIS A 24 14.59 5.13 8.65
C HIS A 24 15.67 4.61 7.69
N ASN A 25 16.32 3.50 8.05
CA ASN A 25 17.17 2.76 7.13
C ASN A 25 16.31 1.83 6.29
N PHE A 26 16.43 1.90 4.98
CA PHE A 26 15.62 1.09 4.07
C PHE A 26 16.48 0.06 3.34
N ARG A 27 15.90 -1.14 3.19
CA ARG A 27 16.30 -2.17 2.24
C ARG A 27 15.16 -2.40 1.26
N VAL A 28 15.47 -2.69 0.00
CA VAL A 28 14.48 -3.02 -1.03
C VAL A 28 14.61 -4.49 -1.42
N LEU A 29 13.51 -5.22 -1.44
CA LEU A 29 13.37 -6.52 -2.11
C LEU A 29 12.49 -6.31 -3.35
N ASP A 30 13.04 -6.55 -4.54
CA ASP A 30 12.31 -6.40 -5.81
C ASP A 30 12.98 -7.22 -6.91
N LEU A 31 12.28 -7.47 -8.01
CA LEU A 31 12.86 -8.09 -9.21
C LEU A 31 13.84 -7.15 -9.93
N ASN A 32 13.62 -5.84 -9.80
CA ASN A 32 14.42 -4.80 -10.44
C ASN A 32 15.10 -3.91 -9.39
N PRO A 33 16.30 -3.38 -9.68
CA PRO A 33 16.98 -2.49 -8.76
C PRO A 33 16.22 -1.17 -8.57
N PRO A 34 16.28 -0.56 -7.37
CA PRO A 34 15.71 0.75 -7.12
C PRO A 34 16.46 1.84 -7.90
N LYS A 35 15.77 2.94 -8.21
CA LYS A 35 16.41 4.10 -8.87
C LYS A 35 17.48 4.75 -7.97
N ASP A 36 17.27 4.76 -6.68
CA ASP A 36 18.25 5.21 -5.70
C ASP A 36 19.21 4.06 -5.35
N THR A 37 20.37 4.07 -5.96
CA THR A 37 21.40 3.03 -5.79
C THR A 37 22.12 3.09 -4.43
N SER A 38 21.82 4.08 -3.59
CA SER A 38 22.37 4.17 -2.22
C SER A 38 21.60 3.31 -1.21
N VAL A 39 20.45 2.77 -1.60
CA VAL A 39 19.59 1.93 -0.76
C VAL A 39 20.04 0.48 -0.87
N ASP A 40 20.09 -0.23 0.25
CA ASP A 40 20.37 -1.67 0.30
C ASP A 40 19.33 -2.44 -0.52
N TYR A 41 19.78 -3.38 -1.35
CA TYR A 41 18.93 -4.04 -2.33
C TYR A 41 19.21 -5.54 -2.42
N ILE A 42 18.13 -6.31 -2.38
CA ILE A 42 18.15 -7.76 -2.65
C ILE A 42 17.26 -8.01 -3.86
N GLN A 43 17.85 -8.63 -4.90
CA GLN A 43 17.11 -9.02 -6.09
C GLN A 43 16.40 -10.34 -5.87
N GLY A 44 15.08 -10.36 -6.04
CA GLY A 44 14.35 -11.63 -6.01
C GLY A 44 12.84 -11.47 -5.97
N SER A 45 12.17 -12.62 -6.00
CA SER A 45 10.71 -12.72 -5.99
C SER A 45 10.19 -12.87 -4.56
N VAL A 46 9.05 -12.25 -4.29
CA VAL A 46 8.27 -12.43 -3.04
C VAL A 46 7.71 -13.85 -2.88
N THR A 47 7.77 -14.65 -3.94
CA THR A 47 7.30 -16.05 -3.93
C THR A 47 8.43 -17.06 -3.69
N ASP A 48 9.67 -16.57 -3.55
CA ASP A 48 10.84 -17.36 -3.18
C ASP A 48 11.10 -17.21 -1.66
N PRO A 49 10.85 -18.27 -0.86
CA PRO A 49 10.97 -18.19 0.59
C PRO A 49 12.40 -17.91 1.08
N ASP A 50 13.42 -18.43 0.39
CA ASP A 50 14.82 -18.26 0.83
C ASP A 50 15.26 -16.80 0.64
N ILE A 51 14.93 -16.20 -0.49
CA ILE A 51 15.18 -14.78 -0.76
C ILE A 51 14.42 -13.88 0.21
N VAL A 52 13.16 -14.21 0.49
CA VAL A 52 12.33 -13.44 1.44
C VAL A 52 12.94 -13.51 2.86
N GLN A 53 13.39 -14.69 3.30
CA GLN A 53 14.05 -14.85 4.60
C GLN A 53 15.36 -14.03 4.66
N GLU A 54 16.18 -14.06 3.60
CA GLU A 54 17.39 -13.24 3.51
C GLU A 54 17.05 -11.75 3.61
N ALA A 55 16.06 -11.28 2.86
CA ALA A 55 15.65 -9.88 2.83
C ALA A 55 15.15 -9.36 4.20
N LEU A 56 14.53 -10.22 5.00
CA LEU A 56 14.02 -9.88 6.33
C LEU A 56 15.09 -9.91 7.44
N GLN A 57 16.29 -10.43 7.19
CA GLN A 57 17.35 -10.47 8.21
C GLN A 57 17.74 -9.07 8.68
N GLY A 58 17.64 -8.84 9.98
CA GLY A 58 17.98 -7.55 10.61
C GLY A 58 16.97 -6.44 10.39
N MET A 59 15.77 -6.75 9.87
CA MET A 59 14.69 -5.78 9.73
C MET A 59 13.80 -5.75 10.98
N ASP A 60 13.35 -4.56 11.35
CA ASP A 60 12.41 -4.33 12.45
C ASP A 60 10.97 -4.45 11.99
N THR A 61 10.70 -4.08 10.74
CA THR A 61 9.37 -4.08 10.11
C THR A 61 9.49 -4.14 8.59
N PHE A 62 8.36 -4.31 7.90
CA PHE A 62 8.33 -4.19 6.44
C PHE A 62 7.08 -3.47 5.93
N VAL A 63 7.19 -2.94 4.71
CA VAL A 63 6.08 -2.41 3.92
C VAL A 63 5.93 -3.26 2.66
N TYR A 64 4.79 -3.92 2.50
CA TYR A 64 4.49 -4.70 1.31
C TYR A 64 3.85 -3.79 0.25
N MET A 65 4.61 -3.45 -0.79
CA MET A 65 4.19 -2.55 -1.89
C MET A 65 3.99 -3.27 -3.21
N VAL A 66 4.23 -4.60 -3.24
CA VAL A 66 4.08 -5.37 -4.48
C VAL A 66 2.64 -5.33 -4.95
N MET A 67 2.49 -5.04 -6.23
CA MET A 67 1.21 -5.15 -6.91
C MET A 67 1.42 -5.52 -8.36
N LEU A 68 0.50 -6.32 -8.88
CA LEU A 68 0.37 -6.56 -10.30
C LEU A 68 -1.03 -6.11 -10.70
N GLN A 69 -1.10 -5.12 -11.58
CA GLN A 69 -2.35 -4.76 -12.22
C GLN A 69 -2.53 -5.61 -13.48
N PRO A 70 -3.75 -6.02 -13.82
CA PRO A 70 -4.02 -6.66 -15.11
C PRO A 70 -3.56 -5.75 -16.25
N THR A 71 -2.91 -6.34 -17.25
CA THR A 71 -2.43 -5.64 -18.45
C THR A 71 -3.58 -5.23 -19.37
N SER A 72 -4.67 -6.00 -19.37
CA SER A 72 -5.89 -5.65 -20.09
C SER A 72 -6.63 -4.54 -19.35
N ASP A 73 -6.87 -3.46 -20.05
CA ASP A 73 -7.58 -2.28 -19.60
C ASP A 73 -8.77 -2.65 -18.71
N ARG A 74 -8.66 -2.30 -17.43
CA ARG A 74 -9.72 -2.08 -16.44
C ARG A 74 -11.06 -2.80 -16.67
N SER A 75 -11.14 -3.70 -17.68
CA SER A 75 -12.30 -4.50 -17.99
C SER A 75 -12.40 -5.66 -16.97
N SER A 76 -13.61 -6.09 -16.70
CA SER A 76 -13.91 -7.23 -15.84
C SER A 76 -13.40 -8.58 -16.37
N VAL A 77 -12.75 -8.59 -17.54
CA VAL A 77 -12.28 -9.80 -18.23
C VAL A 77 -10.76 -9.82 -18.17
N ALA A 78 -10.22 -10.38 -17.07
CA ALA A 78 -8.83 -10.79 -16.99
C ALA A 78 -8.64 -12.11 -17.78
N ASP A 79 -7.53 -12.25 -18.49
CA ASP A 79 -7.17 -13.55 -19.04
C ASP A 79 -6.59 -14.49 -17.96
N PHE A 80 -6.34 -15.76 -18.31
CA PHE A 80 -5.82 -16.72 -17.32
C PHE A 80 -4.45 -16.31 -16.77
N SER A 81 -3.59 -15.69 -17.57
CA SER A 81 -2.27 -15.25 -17.11
C SER A 81 -2.38 -14.11 -16.10
N ASP A 82 -3.25 -13.14 -16.33
CA ASP A 82 -3.55 -12.06 -15.41
C ASP A 82 -4.12 -12.59 -14.07
N ILE A 83 -5.05 -13.55 -14.15
CA ILE A 83 -5.63 -14.17 -12.95
C ILE A 83 -4.54 -14.85 -12.13
N LEU A 84 -3.78 -15.76 -12.73
CA LEU A 84 -2.73 -16.52 -12.04
C LEU A 84 -1.68 -15.58 -11.42
N ALA A 85 -1.19 -14.62 -12.19
CA ALA A 85 -0.18 -13.68 -11.72
C ALA A 85 -0.68 -12.78 -10.57
N ASN A 86 -1.93 -12.34 -10.60
CA ASN A 86 -2.50 -11.55 -9.50
C ASN A 86 -2.60 -12.36 -8.20
N TYR A 87 -3.05 -13.62 -8.24
CA TYR A 87 -3.08 -14.48 -7.05
C TYR A 87 -1.68 -14.78 -6.53
N GLU A 88 -0.74 -15.10 -7.45
CA GLU A 88 0.64 -15.41 -7.10
C GLU A 88 1.31 -14.25 -6.34
N VAL A 89 1.16 -13.03 -6.82
CA VAL A 89 1.86 -11.87 -6.28
C VAL A 89 1.07 -11.19 -5.16
N ASN A 90 -0.24 -10.90 -5.37
CA ASN A 90 -1.00 -10.09 -4.43
C ASN A 90 -1.48 -10.86 -3.20
N ALA A 91 -1.65 -12.19 -3.29
CA ALA A 91 -2.13 -13.01 -2.17
C ALA A 91 -1.05 -13.96 -1.65
N LYS A 92 -0.55 -14.89 -2.50
CA LYS A 92 0.45 -15.88 -2.09
C LYS A 92 1.77 -15.22 -1.67
N GLY A 93 2.30 -14.27 -2.44
CA GLY A 93 3.54 -13.57 -2.11
C GLY A 93 3.46 -12.85 -0.77
N LEU A 94 2.35 -12.17 -0.48
CA LEU A 94 2.13 -11.55 0.83
C LEU A 94 2.10 -12.57 1.96
N HIS A 95 1.44 -13.72 1.76
CA HIS A 95 1.40 -14.79 2.76
C HIS A 95 2.80 -15.34 3.06
N VAL A 96 3.63 -15.56 2.03
CA VAL A 96 5.02 -16.01 2.18
C VAL A 96 5.82 -15.00 3.01
N VAL A 97 5.73 -13.69 2.67
CA VAL A 97 6.44 -12.64 3.40
C VAL A 97 5.98 -12.53 4.84
N LEU A 98 4.67 -12.56 5.12
CA LEU A 98 4.14 -12.53 6.49
C LEU A 98 4.55 -13.75 7.31
N HIS A 99 4.57 -14.94 6.70
CA HIS A 99 5.05 -16.15 7.37
C HIS A 99 6.52 -16.03 7.75
N ALA A 100 7.38 -15.64 6.80
CA ALA A 100 8.81 -15.47 7.05
C ALA A 100 9.08 -14.37 8.10
N ALA A 101 8.34 -13.25 8.03
CA ALA A 101 8.44 -12.16 9.00
C ALA A 101 8.07 -12.62 10.43
N LYS A 102 7.00 -13.39 10.56
CA LYS A 102 6.61 -14.01 11.86
C LYS A 102 7.71 -14.89 12.41
N GLU A 103 8.31 -15.77 11.58
CA GLU A 103 9.43 -16.64 11.98
C GLU A 103 10.68 -15.82 12.37
N ALA A 104 10.93 -14.68 11.69
CA ALA A 104 12.01 -13.75 12.04
C ALA A 104 11.72 -12.90 13.29
N GLY A 105 10.55 -13.04 13.91
CA GLY A 105 10.15 -12.28 15.09
C GLY A 105 9.64 -10.89 14.83
N ILE A 106 9.44 -10.50 13.57
CA ILE A 106 8.83 -9.20 13.18
C ILE A 106 7.36 -9.23 13.56
N ARG A 107 6.92 -8.22 14.31
CA ARG A 107 5.56 -8.17 14.86
C ARG A 107 4.69 -7.11 14.22
N HIS A 108 5.26 -6.15 13.52
CA HIS A 108 4.54 -5.05 12.86
C HIS A 108 4.86 -4.99 11.38
N ALA A 109 3.84 -4.72 10.56
CA ALA A 109 4.04 -4.49 9.13
C ALA A 109 2.90 -3.67 8.51
N VAL A 110 3.22 -3.06 7.36
CA VAL A 110 2.29 -2.26 6.57
C VAL A 110 2.02 -2.94 5.23
N TYR A 111 0.76 -3.09 4.89
CA TYR A 111 0.28 -3.61 3.61
C TYR A 111 -0.26 -2.47 2.74
N THR A 112 0.32 -2.27 1.57
CA THR A 112 -0.24 -1.37 0.58
C THR A 112 -1.46 -2.00 -0.07
N SER A 113 -2.63 -1.68 0.43
CA SER A 113 -3.92 -2.00 -0.17
C SER A 113 -4.34 -0.91 -1.16
N THR A 114 -5.56 -0.92 -1.61
CA THR A 114 -6.07 -0.02 -2.63
C THR A 114 -7.56 0.26 -2.42
N PHE A 115 -8.02 1.44 -2.81
CA PHE A 115 -9.44 1.72 -2.94
C PHE A 115 -10.14 0.81 -3.96
N THR A 116 -9.39 0.20 -4.87
CA THR A 116 -9.92 -0.76 -5.85
C THR A 116 -10.44 -2.05 -5.21
N VAL A 117 -10.30 -2.27 -3.90
CA VAL A 117 -11.02 -3.36 -3.21
C VAL A 117 -12.53 -3.10 -3.18
N HIS A 118 -12.97 -1.87 -3.38
CA HIS A 118 -14.37 -1.45 -3.39
C HIS A 118 -14.91 -1.29 -4.82
N GLU A 119 -16.23 -1.42 -4.98
CA GLU A 119 -16.93 -1.12 -6.22
C GLU A 119 -16.70 0.35 -6.65
N ARG A 120 -16.30 0.55 -7.92
CA ARG A 120 -15.85 1.86 -8.44
C ARG A 120 -16.95 2.90 -8.61
N THR A 121 -18.20 2.46 -8.77
CA THR A 121 -19.35 3.36 -8.92
C THR A 121 -19.75 4.01 -7.61
N ARG A 122 -19.18 3.59 -6.51
CA ARG A 122 -19.42 4.15 -5.19
C ARG A 122 -18.79 5.53 -5.06
N ASN A 123 -19.53 6.48 -4.53
CA ASN A 123 -19.11 7.89 -4.35
C ASN A 123 -19.21 8.36 -2.89
N ASN A 124 -19.37 7.41 -1.96
CA ASN A 124 -19.41 7.71 -0.54
C ASN A 124 -18.72 6.60 0.25
N PHE A 125 -17.68 6.97 0.98
CA PHE A 125 -16.86 6.08 1.79
C PHE A 125 -16.85 6.56 3.25
N PRO A 126 -17.91 6.25 4.01
CA PRO A 126 -18.09 6.79 5.36
C PRO A 126 -17.08 6.24 6.36
N TYR A 127 -16.80 4.93 6.32
CA TYR A 127 -15.83 4.27 7.20
C TYR A 127 -15.30 2.99 6.55
N GLU A 128 -14.04 2.66 6.82
CA GLU A 128 -13.33 1.51 6.28
C GLU A 128 -14.02 0.16 6.57
N ASP A 129 -14.64 0.05 7.76
CA ASP A 129 -15.21 -1.20 8.27
C ASP A 129 -16.61 -1.49 7.72
N VAL A 130 -17.32 -0.48 7.20
CA VAL A 130 -18.67 -0.65 6.67
C VAL A 130 -18.75 -0.69 5.15
N VAL A 131 -17.71 -0.23 4.45
CA VAL A 131 -17.66 -0.29 2.99
C VAL A 131 -17.17 -1.67 2.55
N PRO A 132 -17.98 -2.47 1.85
CA PRO A 132 -17.61 -3.83 1.50
C PRO A 132 -16.45 -3.88 0.51
N ARG A 133 -15.65 -4.94 0.59
CA ARG A 133 -14.62 -5.29 -0.40
C ARG A 133 -15.30 -6.08 -1.53
N ASP A 134 -15.95 -5.39 -2.43
CA ASP A 134 -16.89 -5.94 -3.43
C ASP A 134 -16.53 -5.62 -4.88
N ASN A 135 -15.28 -5.24 -5.15
CA ASN A 135 -14.83 -5.01 -6.51
C ASN A 135 -14.84 -6.31 -7.33
N PRO A 136 -15.47 -6.33 -8.52
CA PRO A 136 -15.58 -7.53 -9.34
C PRO A 136 -14.28 -7.88 -10.11
N GLY A 137 -13.31 -6.97 -10.18
CA GLY A 137 -12.06 -7.16 -10.92
C GLY A 137 -11.04 -7.99 -10.13
N VAL A 138 -10.24 -8.80 -10.84
CA VAL A 138 -9.24 -9.71 -10.22
C VAL A 138 -8.21 -8.96 -9.36
N TYR A 139 -7.81 -7.76 -9.76
CA TYR A 139 -6.89 -6.94 -8.97
C TYR A 139 -7.52 -6.55 -7.62
N GLY A 140 -8.70 -5.96 -7.62
CA GLY A 140 -9.40 -5.58 -6.38
C GLY A 140 -9.70 -6.78 -5.49
N LEU A 141 -10.15 -7.89 -6.10
CA LEU A 141 -10.42 -9.15 -5.41
C LEU A 141 -9.17 -9.69 -4.71
N THR A 142 -8.03 -9.81 -5.42
CA THR A 142 -6.79 -10.35 -4.85
C THR A 142 -6.14 -9.43 -3.83
N LYS A 143 -6.26 -8.10 -3.98
CA LYS A 143 -5.86 -7.14 -2.96
C LYS A 143 -6.73 -7.25 -1.70
N GLY A 144 -8.04 -7.50 -1.85
CA GLY A 144 -8.94 -7.80 -0.74
C GLY A 144 -8.60 -9.11 -0.01
N PHE A 145 -8.16 -10.15 -0.74
CA PHE A 145 -7.61 -11.36 -0.11
C PHE A 145 -6.31 -11.09 0.64
N GLY A 146 -5.46 -10.18 0.16
CA GLY A 146 -4.30 -9.74 0.93
C GLY A 146 -4.67 -9.13 2.28
N GLU A 147 -5.73 -8.33 2.36
CA GLU A 147 -6.24 -7.82 3.64
C GLU A 147 -6.73 -8.98 4.54
N GLN A 148 -7.43 -9.99 3.99
CA GLN A 148 -7.84 -11.17 4.76
C GLN A 148 -6.66 -11.99 5.27
N VAL A 149 -5.56 -12.08 4.51
CA VAL A 149 -4.32 -12.71 4.98
C VAL A 149 -3.73 -11.89 6.14
N CYS A 150 -3.73 -10.56 6.06
CA CYS A 150 -3.31 -9.70 7.18
C CYS A 150 -4.21 -9.92 8.42
N GLU A 151 -5.52 -9.92 8.27
CA GLU A 151 -6.48 -10.22 9.34
C GLU A 151 -6.19 -11.58 10.00
N TYR A 152 -5.88 -12.60 9.20
CA TYR A 152 -5.50 -13.92 9.69
C TYR A 152 -4.23 -13.88 10.55
N PHE A 153 -3.14 -13.26 10.06
CA PHE A 153 -1.89 -13.18 10.82
C PHE A 153 -2.02 -12.33 12.09
N ALA A 154 -2.82 -11.29 12.06
CA ALA A 154 -3.13 -10.48 13.24
C ALA A 154 -3.85 -11.32 14.30
N ARG A 155 -4.91 -12.05 13.92
CA ARG A 155 -5.71 -12.86 14.85
C ARG A 155 -4.98 -14.09 15.38
N GLU A 156 -4.33 -14.86 14.49
CA GLU A 156 -3.75 -16.16 14.87
C GLU A 156 -2.32 -16.05 15.41
N HIS A 157 -1.61 -15.00 15.06
CA HIS A 157 -0.18 -14.84 15.42
C HIS A 157 0.12 -13.57 16.21
N GLY A 158 -0.90 -12.77 16.54
CA GLY A 158 -0.74 -11.54 17.33
C GLY A 158 0.14 -10.49 16.65
N MET A 159 0.15 -10.46 15.30
CA MET A 159 0.86 -9.43 14.56
C MET A 159 0.03 -8.14 14.52
N SER A 160 0.74 -7.01 14.53
CA SER A 160 0.18 -5.68 14.26
C SER A 160 0.26 -5.40 12.77
N LEU A 161 -0.86 -5.31 12.08
CA LEU A 161 -0.91 -5.18 10.63
C LEU A 161 -1.81 -4.02 10.21
N ILE A 162 -1.25 -3.13 9.42
CA ILE A 162 -1.94 -1.94 8.91
C ILE A 162 -2.07 -2.04 7.39
N ALA A 163 -3.29 -1.97 6.88
CA ALA A 163 -3.55 -1.87 5.44
C ALA A 163 -3.84 -0.41 5.05
N LEU A 164 -3.03 0.15 4.17
CA LEU A 164 -3.28 1.47 3.58
C LEU A 164 -4.03 1.29 2.26
N ARG A 165 -5.32 1.60 2.23
CA ARG A 165 -6.13 1.64 1.01
C ARG A 165 -5.86 2.95 0.29
N ILE A 166 -4.79 2.97 -0.53
CA ILE A 166 -4.36 4.16 -1.25
C ILE A 166 -5.21 4.41 -2.50
N THR A 167 -5.34 5.70 -2.89
CA THR A 167 -5.98 6.11 -4.14
C THR A 167 -5.01 6.89 -5.02
N GLY A 168 -5.11 6.73 -6.32
CA GLY A 168 -4.48 7.56 -7.35
C GLY A 168 -3.07 8.07 -7.01
N PRO A 169 -2.09 7.19 -6.67
CA PRO A 169 -0.74 7.64 -6.36
C PRO A 169 -0.17 8.44 -7.53
N SER A 170 0.31 9.65 -7.26
CA SER A 170 0.79 10.56 -8.28
C SER A 170 1.99 11.35 -7.81
N THR A 171 2.90 11.65 -8.76
CA THR A 171 3.97 12.61 -8.49
C THR A 171 3.37 14.00 -8.26
N ARG A 172 4.13 14.89 -7.63
CA ARG A 172 3.74 16.28 -7.40
C ARG A 172 3.33 16.98 -8.71
N GLU A 173 4.07 16.77 -9.79
CA GLU A 173 3.79 17.34 -11.10
C GLU A 173 2.43 16.87 -11.64
N GLN A 174 2.19 15.55 -11.63
CA GLN A 174 0.92 14.96 -12.06
C GLN A 174 -0.26 15.43 -11.21
N TRP A 175 -0.04 15.59 -9.90
CA TRP A 175 -1.08 16.09 -8.99
C TRP A 175 -1.44 17.54 -9.31
N LEU A 176 -0.43 18.42 -9.52
CA LEU A 176 -0.63 19.83 -9.89
C LEU A 176 -1.33 19.99 -11.25
N GLU A 177 -0.96 19.20 -12.24
CA GLU A 177 -1.63 19.21 -13.55
C GLU A 177 -3.13 18.95 -13.42
N ARG A 178 -3.52 17.99 -12.57
CA ARG A 178 -4.93 17.66 -12.32
C ARG A 178 -5.63 18.68 -11.43
N TYR A 179 -4.95 19.18 -10.42
CA TYR A 179 -5.49 20.21 -9.52
C TYR A 179 -5.87 21.49 -10.26
N ASN A 180 -5.13 21.84 -11.31
CA ASN A 180 -5.36 23.03 -12.12
C ASN A 180 -6.41 22.85 -13.24
N GLN A 181 -6.95 21.64 -13.43
CA GLN A 181 -8.02 21.42 -14.40
C GLN A 181 -9.38 21.93 -13.87
N PRO A 182 -10.34 22.28 -14.80
CA PRO A 182 -11.67 22.70 -14.38
C PRO A 182 -12.34 21.67 -13.49
N LYS A 183 -12.91 22.12 -12.38
CA LYS A 183 -13.46 21.28 -11.27
C LYS A 183 -14.80 20.60 -11.63
N GLU A 184 -15.04 20.19 -12.86
CA GLU A 184 -16.30 19.56 -13.28
C GLU A 184 -16.44 18.08 -12.89
N SER A 185 -15.39 17.49 -12.30
CA SER A 185 -15.44 16.09 -11.84
C SER A 185 -14.84 15.94 -10.44
N SER A 186 -15.44 15.06 -9.63
CA SER A 186 -14.95 14.62 -8.31
C SER A 186 -13.57 13.94 -8.35
N VAL A 187 -12.98 13.79 -9.53
CA VAL A 187 -11.70 13.09 -9.78
C VAL A 187 -10.53 13.69 -9.00
N HIS A 188 -10.56 14.98 -8.68
CA HIS A 188 -9.44 15.65 -7.99
C HIS A 188 -9.18 15.14 -6.58
N ILE A 189 -10.22 14.75 -5.86
CA ILE A 189 -10.12 14.30 -4.46
C ILE A 189 -9.52 12.89 -4.33
N TRP A 190 -9.52 12.12 -5.43
CA TRP A 190 -9.03 10.75 -5.45
C TRP A 190 -7.52 10.62 -5.65
N TRP A 191 -6.81 11.72 -5.95
CA TRP A 191 -5.37 11.68 -6.22
C TRP A 191 -4.58 12.03 -4.96
N THR A 192 -3.67 11.14 -4.60
CA THR A 192 -2.79 11.31 -3.45
C THR A 192 -1.38 11.64 -3.95
N ASP A 193 -0.87 12.76 -3.52
CA ASP A 193 0.48 13.24 -3.82
C ASP A 193 1.54 12.32 -3.18
N GLU A 194 2.70 12.22 -3.82
CA GLU A 194 3.80 11.35 -3.38
C GLU A 194 4.30 11.66 -1.96
N GLN A 195 4.29 12.92 -1.55
CA GLN A 195 4.70 13.32 -0.20
C GLN A 195 3.63 12.97 0.83
N ASP A 196 2.36 13.14 0.53
CA ASP A 196 1.26 12.70 1.41
C ASP A 196 1.25 11.18 1.55
N LEU A 197 1.52 10.42 0.48
CA LEU A 197 1.71 8.98 0.56
C LEU A 197 2.91 8.59 1.44
N ALA A 198 4.05 9.25 1.26
CA ALA A 198 5.24 8.99 2.06
C ALA A 198 4.99 9.22 3.56
N THR A 199 4.29 10.30 3.92
CA THR A 199 3.93 10.59 5.31
C THR A 199 2.93 9.57 5.86
N ALA A 200 2.01 9.04 5.04
CA ALA A 200 1.12 7.96 5.45
C ALA A 200 1.89 6.66 5.76
N TYR A 201 2.87 6.29 4.93
CA TYR A 201 3.73 5.15 5.22
C TYR A 201 4.56 5.35 6.49
N LEU A 202 5.18 6.53 6.67
CA LEU A 202 5.95 6.83 7.88
C LEU A 202 5.10 6.76 9.15
N ALA A 203 3.88 7.29 9.09
CA ALA A 203 2.92 7.20 10.19
C ALA A 203 2.55 5.74 10.49
N ALA A 204 2.23 4.95 9.47
CA ALA A 204 1.87 3.55 9.63
C ALA A 204 3.04 2.68 10.13
N ILE A 205 4.29 2.95 9.70
CA ILE A 205 5.50 2.26 10.17
C ILE A 205 5.75 2.52 11.66
N SER A 206 5.42 3.73 12.15
CA SER A 206 5.84 4.20 13.47
C SER A 206 4.75 4.09 14.55
N VAL A 207 3.51 3.84 14.17
CA VAL A 207 2.39 3.80 15.12
C VAL A 207 2.44 2.53 15.98
N GLU A 208 2.17 2.70 17.28
CA GLU A 208 1.85 1.57 18.16
C GLU A 208 0.42 1.09 17.87
N HIS A 209 0.28 -0.15 17.43
CA HIS A 209 -0.98 -0.72 17.00
C HIS A 209 -1.06 -2.20 17.37
N GLU A 210 -2.26 -2.72 17.58
CA GLU A 210 -2.54 -4.14 17.82
C GLU A 210 -3.61 -4.63 16.85
N GLY A 211 -3.45 -5.86 16.39
CA GLY A 211 -4.41 -6.49 15.49
C GLY A 211 -4.28 -6.00 14.04
N PHE A 212 -5.40 -5.96 13.35
CA PHE A 212 -5.49 -5.50 11.96
C PHE A 212 -6.40 -4.28 11.84
N ASP A 213 -5.94 -3.26 11.13
CA ASP A 213 -6.76 -2.14 10.72
C ASP A 213 -6.48 -1.73 9.27
N ALA A 214 -7.55 -1.35 8.55
CA ALA A 214 -7.45 -0.72 7.24
C ALA A 214 -7.71 0.79 7.36
N PHE A 215 -7.02 1.59 6.55
CA PHE A 215 -7.12 3.04 6.53
C PHE A 215 -7.30 3.56 5.11
N PHE A 216 -8.24 4.47 4.92
CA PHE A 216 -8.35 5.25 3.70
C PHE A 216 -7.23 6.28 3.61
N ILE A 217 -6.51 6.28 2.47
CA ILE A 217 -5.44 7.23 2.16
C ILE A 217 -5.75 7.87 0.81
N ALA A 218 -6.24 9.10 0.85
CA ALA A 218 -6.72 9.84 -0.32
C ALA A 218 -6.41 11.33 -0.19
N GLY A 219 -6.41 12.05 -1.32
CA GLY A 219 -6.23 13.50 -1.35
C GLY A 219 -7.46 14.32 -0.97
N ASP A 220 -8.54 13.70 -0.54
CA ASP A 220 -9.81 14.34 -0.16
C ASP A 220 -9.73 15.08 1.18
N HIS A 221 -8.95 16.17 1.22
CA HIS A 221 -8.75 16.96 2.43
C HIS A 221 -10.03 17.58 3.00
N GLU A 222 -11.04 17.80 2.16
CA GLU A 222 -12.36 18.29 2.57
C GLU A 222 -13.32 17.17 3.00
N GLN A 223 -12.91 15.91 2.83
CA GLN A 223 -13.70 14.71 3.15
C GLN A 223 -15.10 14.72 2.51
N LYS A 224 -15.16 15.10 1.23
CA LYS A 224 -16.42 15.18 0.47
C LYS A 224 -17.02 13.81 0.15
N GLU A 225 -16.17 12.85 -0.18
CA GLU A 225 -16.56 11.49 -0.53
C GLU A 225 -15.93 10.44 0.38
N ILE A 226 -14.74 10.74 0.92
CA ILE A 226 -13.90 9.79 1.66
C ILE A 226 -13.65 10.31 3.07
N ASN A 227 -14.17 9.61 4.06
CA ASN A 227 -13.93 9.96 5.47
C ASN A 227 -12.52 9.52 5.90
N LEU A 228 -11.64 10.47 6.15
CA LEU A 228 -10.26 10.25 6.58
C LEU A 228 -10.06 10.36 8.10
N SER A 229 -11.14 10.48 8.86
CA SER A 229 -11.06 10.73 10.30
C SER A 229 -10.38 9.60 11.08
N LYS A 230 -10.46 8.35 10.61
CA LYS A 230 -9.77 7.20 11.22
C LYS A 230 -8.26 7.35 11.06
N ALA A 231 -7.77 7.67 9.87
CA ALA A 231 -6.36 7.92 9.62
C ALA A 231 -5.84 9.11 10.45
N LYS A 232 -6.59 10.20 10.51
CA LYS A 232 -6.23 11.36 11.33
C LYS A 232 -6.14 11.02 12.82
N ARG A 233 -7.10 10.27 13.35
CA ARG A 233 -7.17 9.94 14.78
C ARG A 233 -6.11 8.90 15.19
N LEU A 234 -5.92 7.84 14.41
CA LEU A 234 -5.10 6.70 14.81
C LEU A 234 -3.68 6.73 14.26
N LEU A 235 -3.48 7.28 13.04
CA LEU A 235 -2.16 7.44 12.45
C LEU A 235 -1.59 8.86 12.63
N GLY A 236 -2.40 9.83 13.03
CA GLY A 236 -2.02 11.24 13.02
C GLY A 236 -1.81 11.80 11.60
N TRP A 237 -2.41 11.16 10.59
CA TRP A 237 -2.20 11.48 9.18
C TRP A 237 -3.42 12.18 8.56
N GLU A 238 -3.14 13.19 7.76
CA GLU A 238 -4.09 13.85 6.86
C GLU A 238 -3.38 14.34 5.58
N PRO A 239 -4.06 14.47 4.44
CA PRO A 239 -3.44 14.98 3.22
C PRO A 239 -3.20 16.49 3.33
N LEU A 240 -1.96 16.91 3.14
CA LEU A 240 -1.53 18.30 3.27
C LEU A 240 -1.11 18.93 1.94
N THR A 241 -1.22 18.22 0.82
CA THR A 241 -0.78 18.71 -0.49
C THR A 241 -1.44 20.03 -0.87
N HIS A 242 -2.73 20.21 -0.55
CA HIS A 242 -3.47 21.45 -0.79
C HIS A 242 -2.87 22.69 -0.09
N THR A 243 -2.09 22.50 0.97
CA THR A 243 -1.42 23.61 1.69
C THR A 243 -0.04 23.96 1.10
N ARG A 244 0.42 23.17 0.12
CA ARG A 244 1.73 23.30 -0.51
C ARG A 244 1.64 23.85 -1.95
N VAL A 245 0.47 24.32 -2.35
CA VAL A 245 0.17 24.86 -3.70
C VAL A 245 0.51 26.34 -3.76
#